data_595c34bac5670abcff3128dfef5cbf98
#
_entry.id   595c34bac5670abcff3128dfef5cbf98
#
_cell.length_a   1.000
_cell.length_b   1.000
_cell.length_c   1.000
_cell.angle_alpha   90.00
_cell.angle_beta   90.00
_cell.angle_gamma   90.00
#
_symmetry.space_group_name_H-M   'P 1'
#
loop_
_entity.id
_entity.type
_entity.pdbx_description
1 polymer ?
#
loop_
_entity_poly.entity_id
_entity_poly.type
_entity_poly.pdbx_seq_one_letter_code
_entity_poly.pdbx_strand_id
1 'polypeptide(L)'
;MLKLLSSTTMVAGMAFATVATAQEGPYAPYAGTTLVVNFPAHPHYNAVLEVLPEFTAQTGIEVEVDMLPYLDMRERQTLELTLDEGAYDLISYVVFSKADYVFADQIHNLAPFFMNPRLVDPNYDPEDLIDGYLQNIGVAGGEKGYLPGPTGSLFGLPFGSETSVMYYRTDVFEELGLEPAQDYATLLDQACAIPAAMPGMGGVASRAASGHQASHAFLLHLAPLGGRVFDDTWNPTINSAEGVAAAEALKTIVDCGPEGSSAFGPSEAANAFAQGQAAMFIDSIAFAAGFEDESRSTVAGNVGWASHPAGVRAASQTGGFGLAIPRNAEHPEAAFLLMQWLTSKQGDLAVALAGGNPSRFSTYANAELNAKFPWSATFGEALADADPDWRPIIPAWGRINADIGTTMSQVLTEDLDIQEALDGIAERTRALMTEEGYYIWQ
;
A
#
# COMPACT_ATOMS: atom_id res chain seq x y z
N MET A 1 -14.06 14.96 87.12
CA MET A 1 -14.85 14.09 86.25
C MET A 1 -15.43 14.96 85.13
N LEU A 2 -14.72 14.98 83.99
CA LEU A 2 -15.15 15.73 82.79
C LEU A 2 -15.44 14.72 81.70
N LYS A 3 -16.67 14.64 81.24
CA LYS A 3 -17.08 13.81 80.12
C LYS A 3 -16.82 14.56 78.79
N LEU A 4 -15.92 14.07 77.96
CA LEU A 4 -15.81 14.51 76.60
C LEU A 4 -16.93 13.87 75.76
N LEU A 5 -17.72 14.70 75.12
CA LEU A 5 -18.66 14.34 74.05
C LEU A 5 -17.89 14.37 72.71
N SER A 6 -17.77 13.20 72.08
CA SER A 6 -17.25 13.08 70.73
C SER A 6 -18.40 13.24 69.73
N SER A 7 -18.36 14.30 68.92
CA SER A 7 -19.27 14.53 67.81
C SER A 7 -18.69 13.90 66.51
N THR A 8 -19.34 12.88 66.03
CA THR A 8 -19.03 12.23 64.75
C THR A 8 -19.72 13.01 63.63
N THR A 9 -18.94 13.71 62.82
CA THR A 9 -19.42 14.38 61.62
C THR A 9 -19.49 13.36 60.46
N MET A 10 -20.72 13.08 60.03
CA MET A 10 -20.99 12.22 58.87
C MET A 10 -20.82 13.06 57.59
N VAL A 11 -19.75 12.80 56.80
CA VAL A 11 -19.58 13.40 55.48
C VAL A 11 -20.39 12.56 54.49
N ALA A 12 -21.51 13.09 54.01
CA ALA A 12 -22.26 12.51 52.91
C ALA A 12 -21.48 12.77 51.59
N GLY A 13 -20.86 11.72 51.05
CA GLY A 13 -20.29 11.75 49.70
C GLY A 13 -21.41 11.85 48.66
N MET A 14 -21.54 13.01 48.00
CA MET A 14 -22.31 13.12 46.78
C MET A 14 -21.53 12.42 45.66
N ALA A 15 -22.01 11.25 45.25
CA ALA A 15 -21.62 10.65 43.98
C ALA A 15 -22.22 11.50 42.85
N PHE A 16 -21.39 12.27 42.17
CA PHE A 16 -21.77 12.85 40.89
C PHE A 16 -21.86 11.71 39.88
N ALA A 17 -23.08 11.28 39.56
CA ALA A 17 -23.33 10.51 38.36
C ALA A 17 -23.05 11.46 37.20
N THR A 18 -21.96 11.25 36.48
CA THR A 18 -21.75 11.83 35.16
C THR A 18 -22.86 11.30 34.26
N VAL A 19 -23.86 12.15 34.01
CA VAL A 19 -24.85 11.90 32.95
C VAL A 19 -24.02 11.92 31.63
N ALA A 20 -23.74 10.75 31.06
CA ALA A 20 -23.28 10.67 29.72
C ALA A 20 -24.34 11.35 28.85
N THR A 21 -24.01 12.50 28.28
CA THR A 21 -24.84 13.14 27.25
C THR A 21 -25.00 12.12 26.16
N ALA A 22 -26.23 11.73 25.85
CA ALA A 22 -26.53 10.85 24.73
C ALA A 22 -25.86 11.46 23.51
N GLN A 23 -24.91 10.72 22.92
CA GLN A 23 -24.18 11.14 21.72
C GLN A 23 -25.21 11.14 20.58
N GLU A 24 -25.53 12.34 20.05
CA GLU A 24 -26.39 12.44 18.88
C GLU A 24 -25.54 12.17 17.63
N GLY A 25 -26.05 11.38 16.68
CA GLY A 25 -25.38 11.12 15.42
C GLY A 25 -25.29 9.64 15.04
N PRO A 26 -24.59 9.30 13.97
CA PRO A 26 -24.57 7.94 13.43
C PRO A 26 -23.94 6.91 14.38
N TYR A 27 -23.11 7.33 15.31
CA TYR A 27 -22.41 6.46 16.26
C TYR A 27 -23.26 6.04 17.47
N ALA A 28 -24.27 6.83 17.84
CA ALA A 28 -25.03 6.62 19.06
C ALA A 28 -25.65 5.21 19.23
N PRO A 29 -26.17 4.57 18.16
CA PRO A 29 -26.71 3.20 18.27
C PRO A 29 -25.65 2.14 18.56
N TYR A 30 -24.37 2.45 18.32
CA TYR A 30 -23.25 1.49 18.39
C TYR A 30 -22.31 1.79 19.57
N ALA A 31 -22.57 2.82 20.37
CA ALA A 31 -21.75 3.13 21.55
C ALA A 31 -21.74 1.95 22.53
N GLY A 32 -20.56 1.54 22.98
CA GLY A 32 -20.36 0.36 23.82
C GLY A 32 -20.14 -0.94 23.04
N THR A 33 -20.21 -0.92 21.69
CA THR A 33 -19.78 -2.04 20.85
C THR A 33 -18.26 -2.13 20.86
N THR A 34 -17.71 -3.32 20.88
CA THR A 34 -16.29 -3.59 20.65
C THR A 34 -16.11 -4.19 19.25
N LEU A 35 -15.34 -3.54 18.40
CA LEU A 35 -14.96 -4.04 17.07
C LEU A 35 -13.64 -4.77 17.16
N VAL A 36 -13.54 -5.94 16.54
CA VAL A 36 -12.28 -6.66 16.36
C VAL A 36 -11.77 -6.42 14.93
N VAL A 37 -10.57 -5.84 14.81
CA VAL A 37 -9.99 -5.50 13.52
C VAL A 37 -8.69 -6.24 13.28
N ASN A 38 -8.44 -6.67 12.03
CA ASN A 38 -7.22 -7.38 11.66
C ASN A 38 -6.35 -6.52 10.74
N PHE A 39 -5.16 -6.15 11.22
CA PHE A 39 -4.22 -5.27 10.54
C PHE A 39 -2.84 -5.93 10.38
N PRO A 40 -2.08 -5.59 9.33
CA PRO A 40 -0.69 -6.04 9.19
C PRO A 40 0.25 -5.28 10.13
N ALA A 41 1.29 -5.93 10.60
CA ALA A 41 2.43 -5.28 11.25
C ALA A 41 3.19 -4.43 10.21
N HIS A 42 2.84 -3.16 10.12
CA HIS A 42 3.35 -2.21 9.12
C HIS A 42 3.38 -0.79 9.71
N PRO A 43 4.35 0.08 9.32
CA PRO A 43 4.46 1.44 9.85
C PRO A 43 3.17 2.26 9.78
N HIS A 44 2.42 2.18 8.68
CA HIS A 44 1.11 2.84 8.55
C HIS A 44 0.15 2.44 9.67
N TYR A 45 0.05 1.15 9.99
CA TYR A 45 -0.86 0.66 11.03
C TYR A 45 -0.37 0.96 12.46
N ASN A 46 0.95 1.14 12.66
CA ASN A 46 1.44 1.69 13.92
C ASN A 46 0.93 3.12 14.15
N ALA A 47 0.90 3.96 13.08
CA ALA A 47 0.31 5.28 13.15
C ALA A 47 -1.20 5.22 13.40
N VAL A 48 -1.91 4.24 12.84
CA VAL A 48 -3.35 4.02 13.09
C VAL A 48 -3.61 3.74 14.58
N LEU A 49 -2.77 2.91 15.23
CA LEU A 49 -2.92 2.63 16.67
C LEU A 49 -2.84 3.89 17.53
N GLU A 50 -2.08 4.89 17.12
CA GLU A 50 -1.96 6.16 17.86
C GLU A 50 -3.24 7.01 17.79
N VAL A 51 -4.04 6.86 16.73
CA VAL A 51 -5.25 7.67 16.51
C VAL A 51 -6.55 6.97 16.89
N LEU A 52 -6.59 5.64 17.00
CA LEU A 52 -7.80 4.89 17.42
C LEU A 52 -8.42 5.37 18.74
N PRO A 53 -7.66 5.78 19.78
CA PRO A 53 -8.25 6.34 20.99
C PRO A 53 -9.11 7.58 20.76
N GLU A 54 -8.81 8.39 19.72
CA GLU A 54 -9.63 9.54 19.34
C GLU A 54 -10.99 9.09 18.78
N PHE A 55 -11.01 8.07 17.93
CA PHE A 55 -12.24 7.44 17.44
C PHE A 55 -13.11 6.94 18.59
N THR A 56 -12.55 6.16 19.52
CA THR A 56 -13.27 5.65 20.70
C THR A 56 -13.82 6.79 21.55
N ALA A 57 -13.03 7.85 21.80
CA ALA A 57 -13.48 9.00 22.57
C ALA A 57 -14.63 9.76 21.89
N GLN A 58 -14.64 9.84 20.57
CA GLN A 58 -15.69 10.53 19.80
C GLN A 58 -16.96 9.71 19.67
N THR A 59 -16.86 8.38 19.58
CA THR A 59 -17.96 7.51 19.16
C THR A 59 -18.50 6.60 20.27
N GLY A 60 -17.70 6.32 21.29
CA GLY A 60 -17.99 5.30 22.30
C GLY A 60 -17.88 3.86 21.79
N ILE A 61 -17.36 3.65 20.57
CA ILE A 61 -17.08 2.33 19.99
C ILE A 61 -15.64 1.96 20.35
N GLU A 62 -15.45 0.81 20.98
CA GLU A 62 -14.12 0.28 21.31
C GLU A 62 -13.54 -0.46 20.10
N VAL A 63 -12.20 -0.48 19.98
CA VAL A 63 -11.51 -1.19 18.90
C VAL A 63 -10.40 -2.06 19.47
N GLU A 64 -10.52 -3.36 19.28
CA GLU A 64 -9.47 -4.35 19.55
C GLU A 64 -8.73 -4.70 18.26
N VAL A 65 -7.40 -4.59 18.27
CA VAL A 65 -6.57 -4.78 17.08
C VAL A 65 -5.80 -6.08 17.17
N ASP A 66 -6.07 -7.01 16.26
CA ASP A 66 -5.23 -8.18 15.99
C ASP A 66 -4.20 -7.82 14.90
N MET A 67 -2.97 -7.50 15.32
CA MET A 67 -1.89 -7.10 14.43
C MET A 67 -0.94 -8.27 14.19
N LEU A 68 -0.82 -8.71 12.93
CA LEU A 68 -0.04 -9.87 12.53
C LEU A 68 1.01 -9.49 11.47
N PRO A 69 2.15 -10.22 11.41
CA PRO A 69 3.01 -10.19 10.24
C PRO A 69 2.19 -10.46 8.97
N TYR A 70 2.55 -9.82 7.87
CA TYR A 70 1.73 -9.80 6.66
C TYR A 70 1.30 -11.19 6.15
N LEU A 71 2.20 -12.17 6.12
CA LEU A 71 1.87 -13.51 5.65
C LEU A 71 0.93 -14.24 6.62
N ASP A 72 1.17 -14.10 7.92
CA ASP A 72 0.33 -14.70 8.97
C ASP A 72 -1.08 -14.09 8.95
N MET A 73 -1.16 -12.75 8.72
CA MET A 73 -2.44 -12.06 8.54
C MET A 73 -3.24 -12.65 7.37
N ARG A 74 -2.61 -12.84 6.20
CA ARG A 74 -3.28 -13.42 5.03
C ARG A 74 -3.76 -14.86 5.29
N GLU A 75 -2.93 -15.68 5.90
CA GLU A 75 -3.30 -17.06 6.26
C GLU A 75 -4.49 -17.05 7.23
N ARG A 76 -4.43 -16.19 8.25
CA ARG A 76 -5.53 -16.04 9.21
C ARG A 76 -6.81 -15.56 8.55
N GLN A 77 -6.77 -14.55 7.70
CA GLN A 77 -7.93 -14.06 6.95
C GLN A 77 -8.52 -15.15 6.05
N THR A 78 -7.70 -15.94 5.36
CA THR A 78 -8.16 -17.03 4.50
C THR A 78 -8.99 -18.05 5.28
N LEU A 79 -8.64 -18.31 6.53
CA LEU A 79 -9.42 -19.21 7.39
C LEU A 79 -10.70 -18.54 7.93
N GLU A 80 -10.56 -17.37 8.55
CA GLU A 80 -11.66 -16.67 9.24
C GLU A 80 -12.78 -16.25 8.29
N LEU A 81 -12.47 -15.82 7.07
CA LEU A 81 -13.46 -15.41 6.08
C LEU A 81 -14.30 -16.59 5.52
N THR A 82 -13.94 -17.84 5.81
CA THR A 82 -14.71 -19.03 5.40
C THR A 82 -15.64 -19.56 6.48
N LEU A 83 -15.56 -19.02 7.69
CA LEU A 83 -16.42 -19.45 8.80
C LEU A 83 -17.80 -18.79 8.71
N ASP A 84 -18.82 -19.43 9.32
CA ASP A 84 -20.17 -18.85 9.40
C ASP A 84 -20.20 -17.61 10.30
N GLU A 85 -19.39 -17.58 11.37
CA GLU A 85 -19.17 -16.46 12.27
C GLU A 85 -17.66 -16.17 12.27
N GLY A 86 -17.26 -15.00 11.80
CA GLY A 86 -15.86 -14.58 11.71
C GLY A 86 -15.38 -13.89 12.98
N ALA A 87 -14.07 -13.91 13.20
CA ALA A 87 -13.46 -13.24 14.34
C ALA A 87 -13.30 -11.72 14.11
N TYR A 88 -13.52 -11.20 12.92
CA TYR A 88 -13.20 -9.83 12.55
C TYR A 88 -14.40 -9.06 12.02
N ASP A 89 -14.56 -7.82 12.48
CA ASP A 89 -15.54 -6.86 11.98
C ASP A 89 -15.00 -6.02 10.83
N LEU A 90 -13.69 -5.73 10.84
CA LEU A 90 -13.00 -4.99 9.79
C LEU A 90 -11.64 -5.64 9.52
N ILE A 91 -11.29 -5.77 8.26
CA ILE A 91 -9.98 -6.27 7.85
C ILE A 91 -9.25 -5.25 6.98
N SER A 92 -7.92 -5.23 7.13
CA SER A 92 -7.03 -4.68 6.11
C SER A 92 -6.67 -5.77 5.12
N TYR A 93 -6.61 -5.44 3.84
CA TYR A 93 -6.16 -6.36 2.80
C TYR A 93 -5.20 -5.68 1.84
N VAL A 94 -4.31 -6.47 1.23
CA VAL A 94 -3.46 -5.97 0.15
C VAL A 94 -4.24 -6.00 -1.14
N VAL A 95 -3.99 -5.04 -2.01
CA VAL A 95 -4.70 -4.82 -3.27
C VAL A 95 -5.00 -6.09 -4.07
N PHE A 96 -4.05 -7.02 -4.18
CA PHE A 96 -4.23 -8.23 -4.98
C PHE A 96 -5.08 -9.33 -4.30
N SER A 97 -5.30 -9.27 -2.99
CA SER A 97 -6.21 -10.19 -2.30
C SER A 97 -7.68 -9.84 -2.52
N LYS A 98 -7.99 -8.65 -3.00
CA LYS A 98 -9.37 -8.22 -3.28
C LYS A 98 -10.10 -9.18 -4.22
N ALA A 99 -9.44 -9.61 -5.30
CA ALA A 99 -10.04 -10.50 -6.27
C ALA A 99 -10.51 -11.81 -5.64
N ASP A 100 -9.68 -12.43 -4.80
CA ASP A 100 -10.01 -13.67 -4.11
C ASP A 100 -11.21 -13.49 -3.18
N TYR A 101 -11.21 -12.42 -2.37
CA TYR A 101 -12.28 -12.16 -1.39
C TYR A 101 -13.61 -11.80 -2.05
N VAL A 102 -13.58 -11.00 -3.14
CA VAL A 102 -14.81 -10.64 -3.88
C VAL A 102 -15.35 -11.85 -4.65
N PHE A 103 -14.48 -12.61 -5.32
CA PHE A 103 -14.90 -13.81 -6.07
C PHE A 103 -15.51 -14.87 -5.16
N ALA A 104 -14.99 -15.03 -3.96
CA ALA A 104 -15.51 -15.96 -2.96
C ALA A 104 -16.71 -15.40 -2.14
N ASP A 105 -17.23 -14.21 -2.45
CA ASP A 105 -18.30 -13.50 -1.72
C ASP A 105 -17.99 -13.33 -0.21
N GLN A 106 -16.73 -13.08 0.13
CA GLN A 106 -16.24 -13.02 1.51
C GLN A 106 -16.27 -11.63 2.13
N ILE A 107 -16.41 -10.57 1.31
CA ILE A 107 -16.47 -9.19 1.78
C ILE A 107 -17.72 -8.47 1.25
N HIS A 108 -18.19 -7.49 2.00
CA HIS A 108 -19.39 -6.73 1.65
C HIS A 108 -19.15 -5.77 0.47
N ASN A 109 -20.14 -5.67 -0.41
CA ASN A 109 -20.30 -4.49 -1.26
C ASN A 109 -20.66 -3.29 -0.37
N LEU A 110 -19.95 -2.18 -0.50
CA LEU A 110 -20.12 -1.01 0.36
C LEU A 110 -21.25 -0.07 -0.06
N ALA A 111 -21.79 -0.21 -1.28
CA ALA A 111 -22.86 0.67 -1.77
C ALA A 111 -24.08 0.73 -0.84
N PRO A 112 -24.60 -0.39 -0.26
CA PRO A 112 -25.71 -0.33 0.68
C PRO A 112 -25.43 0.52 1.93
N PHE A 113 -24.18 0.52 2.43
CA PHE A 113 -23.78 1.32 3.57
C PHE A 113 -23.74 2.81 3.21
N PHE A 114 -23.13 3.18 2.07
CA PHE A 114 -23.10 4.55 1.57
C PHE A 114 -24.48 5.09 1.16
N MET A 115 -25.42 4.23 0.82
CA MET A 115 -26.81 4.61 0.53
C MET A 115 -27.67 4.76 1.79
N ASN A 116 -27.16 4.36 2.97
CA ASN A 116 -27.88 4.49 4.23
C ASN A 116 -27.59 5.86 4.89
N PRO A 117 -28.54 6.83 4.86
CA PRO A 117 -28.32 8.17 5.40
C PRO A 117 -28.13 8.21 6.93
N ARG A 118 -28.30 7.07 7.62
CA ARG A 118 -28.04 6.96 9.06
C ARG A 118 -26.59 6.62 9.36
N LEU A 119 -25.84 6.13 8.37
CA LEU A 119 -24.45 5.70 8.52
C LEU A 119 -23.48 6.65 7.82
N VAL A 120 -23.88 7.23 6.68
CA VAL A 120 -22.97 8.06 5.91
C VAL A 120 -22.78 9.44 6.52
N ASP A 121 -21.55 9.87 6.65
CA ASP A 121 -21.21 11.27 6.93
C ASP A 121 -21.42 12.08 5.64
N PRO A 122 -22.31 13.10 5.65
CA PRO A 122 -22.54 13.95 4.47
C PRO A 122 -21.30 14.74 4.03
N ASN A 123 -20.29 14.84 4.88
CA ASN A 123 -19.02 15.53 4.58
C ASN A 123 -17.89 14.57 4.21
N TYR A 124 -18.17 13.30 4.01
CA TYR A 124 -17.14 12.28 3.73
C TYR A 124 -16.31 12.58 2.49
N ASP A 125 -16.92 13.19 1.47
CA ASP A 125 -16.26 13.61 0.22
C ASP A 125 -15.41 12.48 -0.43
N PRO A 126 -16.05 11.52 -1.09
CA PRO A 126 -15.34 10.41 -1.74
C PRO A 126 -14.50 10.86 -2.94
N GLU A 127 -14.79 12.02 -3.55
CA GLU A 127 -14.05 12.56 -4.70
C GLU A 127 -12.64 13.07 -4.32
N ASP A 128 -12.40 13.28 -3.03
CA ASP A 128 -11.08 13.64 -2.49
C ASP A 128 -10.15 12.42 -2.31
N LEU A 129 -10.68 11.20 -2.40
CA LEU A 129 -9.84 10.00 -2.44
C LEU A 129 -9.07 9.95 -3.77
N ILE A 130 -7.82 9.49 -3.71
CA ILE A 130 -6.98 9.34 -4.91
C ILE A 130 -7.60 8.28 -5.82
N ASP A 131 -8.10 8.70 -6.99
CA ASP A 131 -8.94 7.90 -7.88
C ASP A 131 -8.27 6.58 -8.32
N GLY A 132 -6.99 6.61 -8.71
CA GLY A 132 -6.24 5.43 -9.07
C GLY A 132 -6.25 4.35 -7.99
N TYR A 133 -6.20 4.76 -6.72
CA TYR A 133 -6.27 3.85 -5.57
C TYR A 133 -7.69 3.39 -5.29
N LEU A 134 -8.69 4.26 -5.41
CA LEU A 134 -10.08 3.86 -5.25
C LEU A 134 -10.46 2.79 -6.28
N GLN A 135 -10.05 2.96 -7.54
CA GLN A 135 -10.27 1.97 -8.60
C GLN A 135 -9.49 0.67 -8.34
N ASN A 136 -8.19 0.77 -8.09
CA ASN A 136 -7.34 -0.40 -7.92
C ASN A 136 -7.66 -1.19 -6.65
N ILE A 137 -7.84 -0.50 -5.50
CA ILE A 137 -8.07 -1.15 -4.21
C ILE A 137 -9.56 -1.43 -3.98
N GLY A 138 -10.45 -0.46 -4.25
CA GLY A 138 -11.85 -0.52 -3.82
C GLY A 138 -12.80 -1.19 -4.81
N VAL A 139 -12.62 -0.94 -6.11
CA VAL A 139 -13.59 -1.35 -7.13
C VAL A 139 -13.28 -2.72 -7.71
N ALA A 140 -14.30 -3.55 -7.91
CA ALA A 140 -14.23 -4.79 -8.67
C ALA A 140 -15.38 -4.84 -9.69
N GLY A 141 -15.13 -5.44 -10.87
CA GLY A 141 -16.06 -5.44 -11.99
C GLY A 141 -15.91 -4.20 -12.89
N GLY A 142 -16.78 -4.05 -13.90
CA GLY A 142 -16.71 -2.98 -14.89
C GLY A 142 -16.00 -3.37 -16.18
N GLU A 143 -15.74 -2.39 -17.08
CA GLU A 143 -15.14 -2.63 -18.40
C GLU A 143 -13.76 -3.29 -18.36
N LYS A 144 -12.94 -2.91 -17.39
CA LYS A 144 -11.66 -3.57 -17.12
C LYS A 144 -11.81 -4.72 -16.12
N GLY A 145 -13.03 -5.27 -16.04
CA GLY A 145 -13.53 -6.23 -15.07
C GLY A 145 -12.55 -7.32 -14.73
N TYR A 146 -11.79 -7.07 -13.71
CA TYR A 146 -11.00 -8.09 -13.06
C TYR A 146 -11.88 -9.23 -12.51
N LEU A 147 -13.17 -8.97 -12.38
CA LEU A 147 -14.22 -9.94 -12.05
C LEU A 147 -15.43 -9.71 -12.95
N PRO A 148 -16.16 -10.77 -13.34
CA PRO A 148 -17.28 -10.64 -14.24
C PRO A 148 -18.38 -9.75 -13.66
N GLY A 149 -18.78 -8.75 -14.42
CA GLY A 149 -19.88 -7.84 -14.09
C GLY A 149 -19.87 -6.60 -14.98
N PRO A 150 -21.02 -6.16 -15.48
CA PRO A 150 -21.11 -5.04 -16.40
C PRO A 150 -20.82 -3.68 -15.76
N THR A 151 -20.85 -3.61 -14.42
CA THR A 151 -20.62 -2.37 -13.66
C THR A 151 -19.67 -2.64 -12.51
N GLY A 152 -18.76 -1.71 -12.26
CA GLY A 152 -17.91 -1.73 -11.08
C GLY A 152 -18.74 -1.59 -9.79
N SER A 153 -18.34 -2.30 -8.76
CA SER A 153 -18.91 -2.22 -7.42
C SER A 153 -17.81 -1.96 -6.41
N LEU A 154 -18.12 -1.19 -5.37
CA LEU A 154 -17.17 -0.81 -4.33
C LEU A 154 -17.19 -1.84 -3.21
N PHE A 155 -16.04 -2.48 -2.95
CA PHE A 155 -15.88 -3.50 -1.91
C PHE A 155 -14.93 -3.10 -0.78
N GLY A 156 -14.17 -2.04 -0.96
CA GLY A 156 -13.26 -1.54 0.05
C GLY A 156 -12.90 -0.07 -0.18
N LEU A 157 -12.24 0.52 0.80
CA LEU A 157 -11.72 1.89 0.70
C LEU A 157 -10.19 1.86 0.76
N PRO A 158 -9.49 2.69 -0.02
CA PRO A 158 -8.03 2.80 0.07
C PRO A 158 -7.63 3.30 1.45
N PHE A 159 -6.60 2.67 2.03
CA PHE A 159 -6.09 3.01 3.35
C PHE A 159 -4.63 2.61 3.45
N GLY A 160 -3.74 3.59 3.61
CA GLY A 160 -2.31 3.35 3.52
C GLY A 160 -1.83 3.18 2.08
N SER A 161 -2.19 4.12 1.20
CA SER A 161 -1.79 4.11 -0.21
C SER A 161 -0.28 4.23 -0.35
N GLU A 162 0.31 3.43 -1.23
CA GLU A 162 1.75 3.42 -1.49
C GLU A 162 2.01 3.50 -2.99
N THR A 163 3.00 4.30 -3.34
CA THR A 163 3.52 4.37 -4.72
C THR A 163 5.04 4.24 -4.72
N SER A 164 5.63 4.05 -5.89
CA SER A 164 7.09 4.08 -6.05
C SER A 164 7.57 5.50 -6.34
N VAL A 165 8.69 5.84 -5.71
CA VAL A 165 9.44 7.07 -5.91
C VAL A 165 10.92 6.75 -6.03
N MET A 166 11.70 7.70 -6.51
CA MET A 166 13.15 7.64 -6.49
C MET A 166 13.68 8.43 -5.30
N TYR A 167 14.43 7.78 -4.42
CA TYR A 167 15.28 8.42 -3.42
C TYR A 167 16.68 8.52 -3.97
N TYR A 168 17.37 9.61 -3.63
CA TYR A 168 18.75 9.82 -4.08
C TYR A 168 19.59 10.53 -3.00
N ARG A 169 20.90 10.34 -3.06
CA ARG A 169 21.89 10.97 -2.20
C ARG A 169 22.18 12.38 -2.70
N THR A 170 21.69 13.38 -2.01
CA THR A 170 21.86 14.79 -2.40
C THR A 170 23.34 15.21 -2.42
N ASP A 171 24.14 14.73 -1.48
CA ASP A 171 25.58 15.00 -1.40
C ASP A 171 26.36 14.35 -2.57
N VAL A 172 26.02 13.12 -2.97
CA VAL A 172 26.62 12.44 -4.14
C VAL A 172 26.26 13.15 -5.44
N PHE A 173 24.99 13.54 -5.57
CA PHE A 173 24.50 14.24 -6.77
C PHE A 173 25.15 15.63 -6.89
N GLU A 174 25.30 16.36 -5.78
CA GLU A 174 26.04 17.64 -5.75
C GLU A 174 27.52 17.46 -6.13
N GLU A 175 28.21 16.45 -5.57
CA GLU A 175 29.62 16.16 -5.86
C GLU A 175 29.85 15.85 -7.33
N LEU A 176 28.94 15.08 -7.96
CA LEU A 176 29.04 14.67 -9.35
C LEU A 176 28.38 15.67 -10.34
N GLY A 177 27.71 16.71 -9.83
CA GLY A 177 27.00 17.71 -10.65
C GLY A 177 25.81 17.09 -11.40
N LEU A 178 25.10 16.14 -10.78
CA LEU A 178 23.95 15.45 -11.33
C LEU A 178 22.63 16.07 -10.84
N GLU A 179 21.61 15.97 -11.68
CA GLU A 179 20.21 16.22 -11.29
C GLU A 179 19.47 14.90 -11.19
N PRO A 180 18.44 14.78 -10.34
CA PRO A 180 17.63 13.57 -10.25
C PRO A 180 17.02 13.17 -11.59
N ALA A 181 17.14 11.91 -11.97
CA ALA A 181 16.63 11.39 -13.24
C ALA A 181 15.12 11.61 -13.37
N GLN A 182 14.69 12.25 -14.44
CA GLN A 182 13.28 12.44 -14.77
C GLN A 182 12.78 11.41 -15.79
N ASP A 183 13.70 10.73 -16.46
CA ASP A 183 13.42 9.72 -17.46
C ASP A 183 14.34 8.50 -17.35
N TYR A 184 13.94 7.40 -18.01
CA TYR A 184 14.66 6.13 -17.96
C TYR A 184 16.05 6.17 -18.60
N ALA A 185 16.26 6.97 -19.65
CA ALA A 185 17.58 7.08 -20.27
C ALA A 185 18.58 7.68 -19.28
N THR A 186 18.20 8.78 -18.63
CA THR A 186 18.99 9.42 -17.57
C THR A 186 19.18 8.51 -16.36
N LEU A 187 18.13 7.79 -15.93
CA LEU A 187 18.22 6.84 -14.82
C LEU A 187 19.25 5.75 -15.07
N LEU A 188 19.20 5.09 -16.24
CA LEU A 188 20.10 3.99 -16.58
C LEU A 188 21.55 4.45 -16.79
N ASP A 189 21.74 5.65 -17.39
CA ASP A 189 23.05 6.27 -17.48
C ASP A 189 23.64 6.55 -16.08
N GLN A 190 22.87 7.17 -15.19
CA GLN A 190 23.32 7.45 -13.82
C GLN A 190 23.57 6.17 -13.02
N ALA A 191 22.72 5.16 -13.17
CA ALA A 191 22.86 3.88 -12.49
C ALA A 191 24.25 3.25 -12.68
N CYS A 192 24.85 3.39 -13.88
CA CYS A 192 26.17 2.82 -14.17
C CYS A 192 27.31 3.85 -14.12
N ALA A 193 27.04 5.13 -14.37
CA ALA A 193 28.07 6.17 -14.30
C ALA A 193 28.51 6.46 -12.85
N ILE A 194 27.61 6.41 -11.88
CA ILE A 194 27.93 6.66 -10.47
C ILE A 194 28.95 5.64 -9.92
N PRO A 195 28.73 4.32 -10.02
CA PRO A 195 29.73 3.35 -9.55
C PRO A 195 31.06 3.42 -10.30
N ALA A 196 31.06 3.86 -11.55
CA ALA A 196 32.29 4.08 -12.29
C ALA A 196 33.08 5.30 -11.76
N ALA A 197 32.39 6.37 -11.33
CA ALA A 197 32.98 7.56 -10.74
C ALA A 197 33.34 7.39 -9.26
N MET A 198 32.55 6.61 -8.52
CA MET A 198 32.67 6.39 -7.06
C MET A 198 32.79 4.89 -6.73
N PRO A 199 33.99 4.28 -6.92
CA PRO A 199 34.18 2.85 -6.65
C PRO A 199 33.80 2.44 -5.23
N GLY A 200 32.98 1.41 -5.12
CA GLY A 200 32.46 0.90 -3.85
C GLY A 200 31.05 1.38 -3.52
N MET A 201 30.46 2.27 -4.33
CA MET A 201 29.07 2.69 -4.26
C MET A 201 28.32 2.12 -5.48
N GLY A 202 27.17 1.49 -5.26
CA GLY A 202 26.26 1.09 -6.34
C GLY A 202 25.43 2.27 -6.86
N GLY A 203 24.95 2.16 -8.08
CA GLY A 203 24.08 3.22 -8.65
C GLY A 203 22.71 3.23 -8.00
N VAL A 204 21.94 2.16 -8.18
CA VAL A 204 20.57 2.03 -7.65
C VAL A 204 20.48 0.75 -6.81
N ALA A 205 19.99 0.87 -5.58
CA ALA A 205 19.51 -0.28 -4.82
C ALA A 205 18.06 -0.61 -5.25
N SER A 206 17.80 -1.86 -5.57
CA SER A 206 16.48 -2.35 -6.00
C SER A 206 16.23 -3.75 -5.44
N ARG A 207 14.96 -4.15 -5.36
CA ARG A 207 14.60 -5.56 -5.10
C ARG A 207 15.03 -6.41 -6.31
N ALA A 208 15.45 -7.64 -6.04
CA ALA A 208 15.77 -8.62 -7.08
C ALA A 208 15.68 -10.07 -6.59
N ALA A 209 15.52 -10.31 -5.28
CA ALA A 209 15.41 -11.64 -4.71
C ALA A 209 14.32 -12.45 -5.39
N SER A 210 14.55 -13.75 -5.52
CA SER A 210 13.66 -14.69 -6.23
C SER A 210 12.21 -14.63 -5.76
N GLY A 211 11.29 -14.93 -6.66
CA GLY A 211 9.86 -14.93 -6.42
C GLY A 211 9.25 -13.52 -6.46
N HIS A 212 8.37 -13.21 -5.53
CA HIS A 212 7.62 -11.95 -5.52
C HIS A 212 8.50 -10.70 -5.65
N GLN A 213 9.72 -10.68 -5.12
CA GLN A 213 10.57 -9.49 -5.14
C GLN A 213 11.09 -9.17 -6.54
N ALA A 214 11.56 -10.17 -7.29
CA ALA A 214 11.98 -9.98 -8.66
C ALA A 214 10.81 -9.62 -9.59
N SER A 215 9.62 -10.21 -9.37
CA SER A 215 8.39 -9.81 -10.07
C SER A 215 8.04 -8.36 -9.78
N HIS A 216 8.05 -7.96 -8.50
CA HIS A 216 7.76 -6.58 -8.09
C HIS A 216 8.71 -5.59 -8.79
N ALA A 217 10.01 -5.85 -8.74
CA ALA A 217 11.01 -4.99 -9.37
C ALA A 217 10.82 -4.88 -10.89
N PHE A 218 10.58 -5.99 -11.58
CA PHE A 218 10.28 -5.96 -13.00
C PHE A 218 9.05 -5.11 -13.34
N LEU A 219 7.98 -5.26 -12.57
CA LEU A 219 6.74 -4.51 -12.78
C LEU A 219 6.91 -3.01 -12.52
N LEU A 220 7.84 -2.59 -11.63
CA LEU A 220 8.14 -1.17 -11.42
C LEU A 220 8.62 -0.48 -12.70
N HIS A 221 9.26 -1.23 -13.60
CA HIS A 221 9.82 -0.71 -14.84
C HIS A 221 8.89 -0.95 -16.04
N LEU A 222 7.97 -1.93 -15.96
CA LEU A 222 7.12 -2.33 -17.07
C LEU A 222 6.16 -1.21 -17.52
N ALA A 223 5.39 -0.67 -16.59
CA ALA A 223 4.36 0.32 -16.90
C ALA A 223 4.93 1.66 -17.39
N PRO A 224 5.98 2.24 -16.78
CA PRO A 224 6.61 3.46 -17.31
C PRO A 224 7.15 3.28 -18.72
N LEU A 225 7.71 2.12 -19.05
CA LEU A 225 8.25 1.82 -20.38
C LEU A 225 7.15 1.42 -21.39
N GLY A 226 5.87 1.47 -21.00
CA GLY A 226 4.71 1.26 -21.87
C GLY A 226 4.23 -0.17 -21.94
N GLY A 227 4.86 -1.10 -21.22
CA GLY A 227 4.48 -2.50 -21.18
C GLY A 227 3.28 -2.76 -20.24
N ARG A 228 2.65 -3.90 -20.44
CA ARG A 228 1.54 -4.42 -19.65
C ARG A 228 1.66 -5.93 -19.51
N VAL A 229 1.09 -6.48 -18.43
CA VAL A 229 1.01 -7.94 -18.28
C VAL A 229 0.03 -8.53 -19.28
N PHE A 230 -1.14 -7.86 -19.46
CA PHE A 230 -2.20 -8.25 -20.39
C PHE A 230 -2.64 -7.08 -21.27
N ASP A 231 -3.17 -7.39 -22.44
CA ASP A 231 -3.98 -6.45 -23.23
C ASP A 231 -5.42 -6.38 -22.72
N ASP A 232 -6.24 -5.55 -23.35
CA ASP A 232 -7.65 -5.33 -22.96
C ASP A 232 -8.55 -6.57 -23.21
N THR A 233 -8.02 -7.60 -23.89
CA THR A 233 -8.67 -8.90 -24.14
C THR A 233 -8.07 -10.03 -23.32
N TRP A 234 -7.30 -9.71 -22.28
CA TRP A 234 -6.63 -10.65 -21.40
C TRP A 234 -5.56 -11.54 -22.06
N ASN A 235 -5.08 -11.17 -23.26
CA ASN A 235 -3.92 -11.84 -23.81
C ASN A 235 -2.64 -11.37 -23.10
N PRO A 236 -1.74 -12.28 -22.69
CA PRO A 236 -0.45 -11.90 -22.14
C PRO A 236 0.37 -11.10 -23.18
N THR A 237 0.86 -9.93 -22.75
CA THR A 237 1.70 -9.02 -23.55
C THR A 237 3.03 -8.71 -22.87
N ILE A 238 3.33 -9.41 -21.78
CA ILE A 238 4.56 -9.23 -20.99
C ILE A 238 5.84 -9.42 -21.80
N ASN A 239 5.76 -10.15 -22.91
CA ASN A 239 6.86 -10.44 -23.84
C ASN A 239 6.96 -9.46 -25.02
N SER A 240 6.25 -8.33 -24.95
CA SER A 240 6.38 -7.26 -25.96
C SER A 240 7.77 -6.60 -25.91
N ALA A 241 8.07 -5.75 -26.90
CA ALA A 241 9.32 -4.98 -26.90
C ALA A 241 9.49 -4.13 -25.64
N GLU A 242 8.37 -3.61 -25.10
CA GLU A 242 8.35 -2.84 -23.84
C GLU A 242 8.65 -3.74 -22.63
N GLY A 243 8.17 -4.99 -22.66
CA GLY A 243 8.50 -5.99 -21.64
C GLY A 243 9.97 -6.34 -21.62
N VAL A 244 10.56 -6.53 -22.82
CA VAL A 244 12.01 -6.74 -22.97
C VAL A 244 12.79 -5.54 -22.45
N ALA A 245 12.41 -4.32 -22.84
CA ALA A 245 13.08 -3.10 -22.37
C ALA A 245 12.99 -2.94 -20.83
N ALA A 246 11.88 -3.34 -20.22
CA ALA A 246 11.73 -3.33 -18.76
C ALA A 246 12.66 -4.34 -18.06
N ALA A 247 12.80 -5.54 -18.62
CA ALA A 247 13.73 -6.55 -18.10
C ALA A 247 15.20 -6.15 -18.27
N GLU A 248 15.56 -5.53 -19.40
CA GLU A 248 16.90 -4.97 -19.65
C GLU A 248 17.20 -3.81 -18.67
N ALA A 249 16.23 -2.93 -18.41
CA ALA A 249 16.37 -1.85 -17.45
C ALA A 249 16.62 -2.40 -16.03
N LEU A 250 15.82 -3.36 -15.58
CA LEU A 250 16.02 -4.00 -14.28
C LEU A 250 17.40 -4.69 -14.21
N LYS A 251 17.79 -5.42 -15.26
CA LYS A 251 19.11 -6.08 -15.29
C LYS A 251 20.24 -5.06 -15.18
N THR A 252 20.17 -3.96 -15.93
CA THR A 252 21.15 -2.86 -15.85
C THR A 252 21.23 -2.27 -14.44
N ILE A 253 20.08 -2.03 -13.80
CA ILE A 253 20.00 -1.51 -12.42
C ILE A 253 20.67 -2.48 -11.44
N VAL A 254 20.42 -3.78 -11.57
CA VAL A 254 20.99 -4.81 -10.68
C VAL A 254 22.48 -4.99 -10.92
N ASP A 255 22.92 -5.03 -12.18
CA ASP A 255 24.33 -5.20 -12.55
C ASP A 255 25.20 -4.00 -12.11
N CYS A 256 24.65 -2.78 -12.12
CA CYS A 256 25.30 -1.55 -11.66
C CYS A 256 24.96 -1.20 -10.19
N GLY A 257 24.20 -2.05 -9.49
CA GLY A 257 23.79 -1.86 -8.12
C GLY A 257 24.88 -2.20 -7.09
N PRO A 258 24.55 -2.09 -5.78
CA PRO A 258 25.44 -2.52 -4.71
C PRO A 258 25.79 -4.02 -4.80
N GLU A 259 26.90 -4.43 -4.17
CA GLU A 259 27.28 -5.84 -4.11
C GLU A 259 26.15 -6.68 -3.49
N GLY A 260 25.78 -7.77 -4.18
CA GLY A 260 24.70 -8.66 -3.75
C GLY A 260 23.30 -8.24 -4.18
N SER A 261 23.13 -7.19 -5.00
CA SER A 261 21.85 -6.67 -5.46
C SER A 261 20.88 -7.74 -5.96
N SER A 262 21.35 -8.78 -6.66
CA SER A 262 20.51 -9.85 -7.20
C SER A 262 19.77 -10.69 -6.13
N ALA A 263 20.17 -10.58 -4.87
CA ALA A 263 19.56 -11.27 -3.73
C ALA A 263 18.75 -10.34 -2.80
N PHE A 264 18.64 -9.06 -3.13
CA PHE A 264 17.98 -8.10 -2.24
C PHE A 264 16.45 -8.25 -2.25
N GLY A 265 15.89 -8.39 -1.05
CA GLY A 265 14.50 -8.06 -0.76
C GLY A 265 14.35 -6.56 -0.44
N PRO A 266 13.14 -6.13 -0.03
CA PRO A 266 12.88 -4.71 0.24
C PRO A 266 13.71 -4.16 1.40
N SER A 267 13.95 -4.96 2.43
CA SER A 267 14.74 -4.54 3.59
C SER A 267 16.23 -4.43 3.27
N GLU A 268 16.78 -5.37 2.50
CA GLU A 268 18.18 -5.37 2.10
C GLU A 268 18.47 -4.18 1.17
N ALA A 269 17.60 -3.92 0.18
CA ALA A 269 17.73 -2.79 -0.73
C ALA A 269 17.63 -1.45 0.01
N ALA A 270 16.63 -1.29 0.89
CA ALA A 270 16.49 -0.10 1.72
C ALA A 270 17.69 0.10 2.66
N ASN A 271 18.19 -0.98 3.29
CA ASN A 271 19.37 -0.90 4.14
C ASN A 271 20.64 -0.54 3.36
N ALA A 272 20.80 -1.07 2.14
CA ALA A 272 21.93 -0.70 1.28
C ALA A 272 21.95 0.81 1.01
N PHE A 273 20.82 1.41 0.71
CA PHE A 273 20.68 2.86 0.55
C PHE A 273 20.93 3.61 1.89
N ALA A 274 20.26 3.20 2.97
CA ALA A 274 20.36 3.83 4.28
C ALA A 274 21.81 3.79 4.85
N GLN A 275 22.60 2.79 4.47
CA GLN A 275 24.02 2.67 4.86
C GLN A 275 25.00 3.28 3.83
N GLY A 276 24.48 4.02 2.82
CA GLY A 276 25.29 4.72 1.83
C GLY A 276 26.01 3.82 0.84
N GLN A 277 25.53 2.57 0.66
CA GLN A 277 26.08 1.63 -0.31
C GLN A 277 25.53 1.83 -1.73
N ALA A 278 24.48 2.65 -1.88
CA ALA A 278 23.90 3.04 -3.16
C ALA A 278 23.62 4.54 -3.20
N ALA A 279 23.73 5.13 -4.39
CA ALA A 279 23.41 6.54 -4.62
C ALA A 279 21.91 6.80 -4.81
N MET A 280 21.17 5.80 -5.26
CA MET A 280 19.72 5.87 -5.50
C MET A 280 19.02 4.63 -4.94
N PHE A 281 17.72 4.78 -4.68
CA PHE A 281 16.82 3.68 -4.32
C PHE A 281 15.45 3.96 -4.96
N ILE A 282 14.88 2.97 -5.64
CA ILE A 282 13.56 3.09 -6.28
C ILE A 282 12.64 2.05 -5.66
N ASP A 283 11.69 2.51 -4.86
CA ASP A 283 10.69 1.66 -4.20
C ASP A 283 9.59 2.52 -3.55
N SER A 284 8.81 1.93 -2.66
CA SER A 284 7.67 2.54 -1.96
C SER A 284 8.02 3.80 -1.17
N ILE A 285 7.08 4.74 -1.14
CA ILE A 285 7.09 5.92 -0.26
C ILE A 285 7.18 5.56 1.23
N ALA A 286 6.86 4.34 1.62
CA ALA A 286 6.90 3.88 3.02
C ALA A 286 8.30 3.89 3.66
N PHE A 287 9.38 3.99 2.87
CA PHE A 287 10.74 3.98 3.36
C PHE A 287 11.27 5.34 3.83
N ALA A 288 10.62 6.46 3.44
CA ALA A 288 11.13 7.82 3.65
C ALA A 288 11.52 8.12 5.10
N ALA A 289 10.62 7.84 6.04
CA ALA A 289 10.87 8.08 7.46
C ALA A 289 12.07 7.29 7.99
N GLY A 290 12.31 6.07 7.47
CA GLY A 290 13.44 5.24 7.84
C GLY A 290 14.79 5.78 7.35
N PHE A 291 14.80 6.46 6.21
CA PHE A 291 16.02 7.08 5.66
C PHE A 291 16.41 8.36 6.39
N GLU A 292 15.46 9.07 6.98
CA GLU A 292 15.68 10.27 7.79
C GLU A 292 15.88 10.00 9.29
N ASP A 293 15.83 8.74 9.72
CA ASP A 293 16.07 8.35 11.11
C ASP A 293 17.58 8.17 11.37
N GLU A 294 18.21 9.17 11.99
CA GLU A 294 19.66 9.17 12.33
C GLU A 294 20.10 7.95 13.17
N SER A 295 19.18 7.27 13.86
CA SER A 295 19.51 6.09 14.65
C SER A 295 19.73 4.83 13.80
N ARG A 296 19.26 4.83 12.54
CA ARG A 296 19.27 3.68 11.62
C ARG A 296 19.88 3.97 10.27
N SER A 297 19.96 5.24 9.88
CA SER A 297 20.40 5.69 8.56
C SER A 297 21.67 6.55 8.69
N THR A 298 22.71 6.20 7.94
CA THR A 298 23.95 7.01 7.87
C THR A 298 23.82 8.13 6.83
N VAL A 299 22.74 8.15 6.06
CA VAL A 299 22.46 9.12 5.00
C VAL A 299 21.40 10.16 5.39
N ALA A 300 20.88 10.10 6.62
CA ALA A 300 19.92 11.06 7.13
C ALA A 300 20.39 12.51 6.93
N GLY A 301 19.49 13.38 6.47
CA GLY A 301 19.79 14.77 6.08
C GLY A 301 20.46 14.93 4.72
N ASN A 302 20.82 13.85 4.03
CA ASN A 302 21.36 13.86 2.67
C ASN A 302 20.48 13.04 1.69
N VAL A 303 19.19 12.92 1.99
CA VAL A 303 18.22 12.22 1.16
C VAL A 303 17.37 13.22 0.40
N GLY A 304 17.35 13.08 -0.92
CA GLY A 304 16.39 13.71 -1.80
C GLY A 304 15.38 12.67 -2.29
N TRP A 305 14.25 13.14 -2.75
CA TRP A 305 13.18 12.33 -3.33
C TRP A 305 12.64 12.99 -4.59
N ALA A 306 12.29 12.16 -5.57
CA ALA A 306 11.72 12.57 -6.84
C ALA A 306 10.65 11.56 -7.25
N SER A 307 9.74 11.97 -8.14
CA SER A 307 8.80 11.03 -8.75
C SER A 307 9.54 9.87 -9.43
N HIS A 308 8.87 8.73 -9.58
CA HIS A 308 9.41 7.62 -10.36
C HIS A 308 9.74 8.10 -11.78
N PRO A 309 10.95 7.85 -12.33
CA PRO A 309 11.32 8.34 -13.65
C PRO A 309 10.33 7.89 -14.73
N ALA A 310 9.96 8.80 -15.62
CA ALA A 310 9.06 8.51 -16.71
C ALA A 310 9.79 7.79 -17.86
N GLY A 311 9.10 6.89 -18.54
CA GLY A 311 9.50 6.33 -19.82
C GLY A 311 8.66 6.94 -20.93
N VAL A 312 7.84 6.12 -21.60
CA VAL A 312 6.85 6.61 -22.58
C VAL A 312 5.66 7.31 -21.90
N ARG A 313 5.50 7.08 -20.60
CA ARG A 313 4.52 7.75 -19.73
C ARG A 313 5.03 7.84 -18.30
N ALA A 314 4.49 8.80 -17.55
CA ALA A 314 4.58 8.75 -16.10
C ALA A 314 3.69 7.60 -15.61
N ALA A 315 4.27 6.71 -14.80
CA ALA A 315 3.54 5.62 -14.18
C ALA A 315 4.34 5.16 -12.96
N SER A 316 3.68 5.05 -11.84
CA SER A 316 4.24 4.48 -10.61
C SER A 316 3.37 3.33 -10.13
N GLN A 317 3.86 2.56 -9.17
CA GLN A 317 3.06 1.44 -8.65
C GLN A 317 1.81 1.93 -7.93
N THR A 318 0.72 1.16 -8.01
CA THR A 318 -0.36 1.18 -7.02
C THR A 318 -0.14 0.06 -6.02
N GLY A 319 0.25 0.43 -4.81
CA GLY A 319 0.50 -0.49 -3.70
C GLY A 319 -0.28 -0.07 -2.47
N GLY A 320 0.04 -0.70 -1.34
CA GLY A 320 -0.62 -0.43 -0.07
C GLY A 320 -1.83 -1.30 0.18
N PHE A 321 -2.76 -0.77 0.96
CA PHE A 321 -3.80 -1.54 1.58
C PHE A 321 -5.18 -0.94 1.33
N GLY A 322 -6.21 -1.76 1.53
CA GLY A 322 -7.59 -1.37 1.63
C GLY A 322 -8.22 -1.87 2.91
N LEU A 323 -9.32 -1.24 3.30
CA LEU A 323 -10.19 -1.74 4.36
C LEU A 323 -11.41 -2.38 3.74
N ALA A 324 -11.83 -3.53 4.27
CA ALA A 324 -13.05 -4.23 3.87
C ALA A 324 -13.79 -4.78 5.10
N ILE A 325 -15.10 -4.95 4.95
CA ILE A 325 -15.98 -5.52 5.96
C ILE A 325 -16.25 -6.98 5.58
N PRO A 326 -15.84 -7.96 6.39
CA PRO A 326 -16.16 -9.37 6.17
C PRO A 326 -17.67 -9.62 6.08
N ARG A 327 -18.10 -10.57 5.24
CA ARG A 327 -19.52 -10.97 5.14
C ARG A 327 -20.04 -11.61 6.42
N ASN A 328 -19.17 -12.20 7.20
CA ASN A 328 -19.44 -12.85 8.46
C ASN A 328 -19.06 -12.00 9.69
N ALA A 329 -18.91 -10.67 9.51
CA ALA A 329 -18.69 -9.72 10.60
C ALA A 329 -19.91 -9.66 11.53
N GLU A 330 -19.70 -9.58 12.85
CA GLU A 330 -20.76 -9.45 13.84
C GLU A 330 -21.39 -8.06 13.83
N HIS A 331 -20.55 -7.01 13.58
CA HIS A 331 -20.96 -5.61 13.66
C HIS A 331 -20.67 -4.82 12.37
N PRO A 332 -21.23 -5.21 11.20
CA PRO A 332 -20.83 -4.63 9.90
C PRO A 332 -21.13 -3.14 9.76
N GLU A 333 -22.20 -2.62 10.38
CA GLU A 333 -22.54 -1.19 10.34
C GLU A 333 -21.58 -0.36 11.22
N ALA A 334 -21.22 -0.86 12.39
CA ALA A 334 -20.22 -0.21 13.25
C ALA A 334 -18.82 -0.25 12.63
N ALA A 335 -18.47 -1.36 11.97
CA ALA A 335 -17.25 -1.49 11.18
C ALA A 335 -17.19 -0.48 10.01
N PHE A 336 -18.32 -0.26 9.32
CA PHE A 336 -18.41 0.78 8.29
C PHE A 336 -18.18 2.19 8.87
N LEU A 337 -18.69 2.48 10.06
CA LEU A 337 -18.46 3.77 10.72
C LEU A 337 -16.98 3.98 11.07
N LEU A 338 -16.29 2.94 11.56
CA LEU A 338 -14.83 2.98 11.78
C LEU A 338 -14.09 3.17 10.47
N MET A 339 -14.40 2.38 9.43
CA MET A 339 -13.81 2.50 8.11
C MET A 339 -13.97 3.92 7.55
N GLN A 340 -15.18 4.48 7.62
CA GLN A 340 -15.48 5.83 7.15
C GLN A 340 -14.71 6.89 7.95
N TRP A 341 -14.60 6.74 9.27
CA TRP A 341 -13.84 7.66 10.12
C TRP A 341 -12.36 7.65 9.78
N LEU A 342 -11.74 6.45 9.69
CA LEU A 342 -10.33 6.29 9.36
C LEU A 342 -9.98 6.87 7.98
N THR A 343 -10.88 6.73 7.02
CA THR A 343 -10.70 7.21 5.64
C THR A 343 -11.32 8.60 5.40
N SER A 344 -11.89 9.27 6.42
CA SER A 344 -12.35 10.65 6.33
C SER A 344 -11.18 11.64 6.20
N LYS A 345 -11.44 12.90 5.83
CA LYS A 345 -10.41 13.94 5.79
C LYS A 345 -9.71 14.12 7.15
N GLN A 346 -10.46 14.02 8.23
CA GLN A 346 -9.92 14.13 9.59
C GLN A 346 -9.09 12.91 9.96
N GLY A 347 -9.61 11.70 9.76
CA GLY A 347 -8.92 10.45 10.11
C GLY A 347 -7.67 10.23 9.27
N ASP A 348 -7.76 10.44 7.95
CA ASP A 348 -6.62 10.31 7.03
C ASP A 348 -5.49 11.30 7.38
N LEU A 349 -5.83 12.56 7.70
CA LEU A 349 -4.84 13.55 8.16
C LEU A 349 -4.25 13.18 9.53
N ALA A 350 -5.06 12.72 10.48
CA ALA A 350 -4.56 12.30 11.80
C ALA A 350 -3.57 11.15 11.69
N VAL A 351 -3.91 10.12 10.90
CA VAL A 351 -3.00 8.99 10.61
C VAL A 351 -1.73 9.46 9.89
N ALA A 352 -1.85 10.38 8.92
CA ALA A 352 -0.70 10.94 8.21
C ALA A 352 0.25 11.72 9.14
N LEU A 353 -0.30 12.54 10.04
CA LEU A 353 0.48 13.27 11.03
C LEU A 353 1.15 12.34 12.05
N ALA A 354 0.62 11.15 12.29
CA ALA A 354 1.27 10.11 13.08
C ALA A 354 2.32 9.29 12.27
N GLY A 355 2.51 9.58 10.98
CA GLY A 355 3.51 8.94 10.11
C GLY A 355 2.96 7.83 9.20
N GLY A 356 1.64 7.74 9.08
CA GLY A 356 1.00 6.84 8.11
C GLY A 356 0.96 7.42 6.70
N ASN A 357 0.59 6.58 5.73
CA ASN A 357 0.49 6.97 4.32
C ASN A 357 -0.94 7.42 4.00
N PRO A 358 -1.16 8.68 3.59
CA PRO A 358 -2.50 9.17 3.23
C PRO A 358 -3.05 8.54 1.95
N SER A 359 -4.38 8.60 1.82
CA SER A 359 -5.10 8.19 0.62
C SER A 359 -5.97 9.31 0.02
N ARG A 360 -5.79 10.57 0.50
CA ARG A 360 -6.57 11.74 0.08
C ARG A 360 -5.70 12.85 -0.48
N PHE A 361 -6.15 13.51 -1.54
CA PHE A 361 -5.49 14.67 -2.11
C PHE A 361 -5.39 15.82 -1.11
N SER A 362 -6.46 16.11 -0.36
CA SER A 362 -6.48 17.19 0.63
C SER A 362 -5.47 16.98 1.76
N THR A 363 -5.17 15.74 2.12
CA THR A 363 -4.15 15.42 3.14
C THR A 363 -2.75 15.75 2.62
N TYR A 364 -2.41 15.37 1.40
CA TYR A 364 -1.12 15.73 0.79
C TYR A 364 -0.97 17.25 0.54
N ALA A 365 -2.06 17.96 0.35
CA ALA A 365 -2.07 19.42 0.25
C ALA A 365 -1.99 20.14 1.62
N ASN A 366 -2.01 19.40 2.74
CA ASN A 366 -2.05 19.98 4.07
C ASN A 366 -0.70 20.59 4.47
N ALA A 367 -0.72 21.88 4.88
CA ALA A 367 0.51 22.63 5.19
C ALA A 367 1.25 22.10 6.45
N GLU A 368 0.51 21.59 7.46
CA GLU A 368 1.11 21.00 8.66
C GLU A 368 1.82 19.69 8.32
N LEU A 369 1.19 18.83 7.51
CA LEU A 369 1.81 17.60 7.05
C LEU A 369 3.10 17.88 6.27
N ASN A 370 3.06 18.81 5.32
CA ASN A 370 4.22 19.17 4.49
C ASN A 370 5.35 19.84 5.30
N ALA A 371 5.00 20.56 6.39
CA ALA A 371 6.01 21.09 7.31
C ALA A 371 6.66 19.99 8.18
N LYS A 372 5.89 18.96 8.55
CA LYS A 372 6.37 17.82 9.34
C LYS A 372 7.16 16.82 8.51
N PHE A 373 6.69 16.54 7.30
CA PHE A 373 7.26 15.56 6.37
C PHE A 373 7.49 16.21 5.00
N PRO A 374 8.68 16.79 4.74
CA PRO A 374 8.96 17.56 3.54
C PRO A 374 8.78 16.80 2.21
N TRP A 375 8.86 15.47 2.25
CA TRP A 375 8.63 14.60 1.09
C TRP A 375 7.16 14.45 0.69
N SER A 376 6.21 14.83 1.56
CA SER A 376 4.78 14.57 1.35
C SER A 376 4.24 15.19 0.06
N ALA A 377 4.67 16.41 -0.30
CA ALA A 377 4.22 17.05 -1.54
C ALA A 377 4.61 16.23 -2.78
N THR A 378 5.88 15.80 -2.88
CA THR A 378 6.37 14.94 -3.97
C THR A 378 5.65 13.59 -4.00
N PHE A 379 5.35 13.04 -2.84
CA PHE A 379 4.61 11.77 -2.77
C PHE A 379 3.17 11.92 -3.24
N GLY A 380 2.52 13.04 -2.93
CA GLY A 380 1.18 13.35 -3.44
C GLY A 380 1.14 13.44 -4.97
N GLU A 381 2.15 14.06 -5.58
CA GLU A 381 2.31 14.11 -7.04
C GLU A 381 2.54 12.70 -7.63
N ALA A 382 3.45 11.92 -7.04
CA ALA A 382 3.73 10.56 -7.49
C ALA A 382 2.52 9.62 -7.37
N LEU A 383 1.68 9.80 -6.33
CA LEU A 383 0.45 9.03 -6.16
C LEU A 383 -0.62 9.38 -7.21
N ALA A 384 -0.64 10.63 -7.71
CA ALA A 384 -1.54 11.03 -8.79
C ALA A 384 -1.21 10.31 -10.12
N ASP A 385 0.07 9.95 -10.32
CA ASP A 385 0.56 9.23 -11.49
C ASP A 385 0.54 7.69 -11.30
N ALA A 386 0.04 7.20 -10.15
CA ALA A 386 0.01 5.78 -9.86
C ALA A 386 -0.89 5.01 -10.84
N ASP A 387 -0.35 3.95 -11.44
CA ASP A 387 -1.05 3.15 -12.44
C ASP A 387 -2.04 2.17 -11.79
N PRO A 388 -3.35 2.32 -11.97
CA PRO A 388 -4.33 1.38 -11.42
C PRO A 388 -4.22 -0.02 -12.03
N ASP A 389 -3.64 -0.14 -13.23
CA ASP A 389 -3.42 -1.41 -13.93
C ASP A 389 -2.02 -2.01 -13.68
N TRP A 390 -1.25 -1.45 -12.74
CA TRP A 390 0.11 -1.91 -12.45
C TRP A 390 0.21 -3.40 -12.17
N ARG A 391 -0.79 -3.99 -11.52
CA ARG A 391 -0.94 -5.43 -11.32
C ARG A 391 -2.35 -5.88 -11.72
N PRO A 392 -2.47 -7.00 -12.45
CA PRO A 392 -3.76 -7.63 -12.68
C PRO A 392 -4.41 -8.04 -11.36
N ILE A 393 -5.69 -7.66 -11.16
CA ILE A 393 -6.46 -8.02 -9.95
C ILE A 393 -7.40 -9.15 -10.29
N ILE A 394 -6.83 -10.35 -10.42
CA ILE A 394 -7.52 -11.59 -10.75
C ILE A 394 -7.06 -12.72 -9.83
N PRO A 395 -7.89 -13.74 -9.56
CA PRO A 395 -7.51 -14.87 -8.71
C PRO A 395 -6.26 -15.63 -9.19
N ALA A 396 -6.05 -15.70 -10.52
CA ALA A 396 -4.85 -16.32 -11.10
C ALA A 396 -3.54 -15.56 -10.80
N TRP A 397 -3.60 -14.30 -10.34
CA TRP A 397 -2.44 -13.42 -10.21
C TRP A 397 -1.33 -14.02 -9.33
N GLY A 398 -1.68 -14.67 -8.23
CA GLY A 398 -0.67 -15.28 -7.35
C GLY A 398 0.27 -16.25 -8.07
N ARG A 399 -0.27 -17.09 -8.96
CA ARG A 399 0.51 -18.05 -9.77
C ARG A 399 1.32 -17.35 -10.85
N ILE A 400 0.73 -16.38 -11.53
CA ILE A 400 1.39 -15.57 -12.56
C ILE A 400 2.56 -14.79 -11.95
N ASN A 401 2.35 -14.13 -10.83
CA ASN A 401 3.37 -13.37 -10.12
C ASN A 401 4.54 -14.23 -9.67
N ALA A 402 4.27 -15.46 -9.20
CA ALA A 402 5.33 -16.41 -8.81
C ALA A 402 6.16 -16.86 -10.02
N ASP A 403 5.52 -17.12 -11.15
CA ASP A 403 6.19 -17.50 -12.40
C ASP A 403 7.06 -16.35 -12.95
N ILE A 404 6.53 -15.14 -13.03
CA ILE A 404 7.30 -13.94 -13.39
C ILE A 404 8.53 -13.81 -12.48
N GLY A 405 8.32 -13.89 -11.16
CA GLY A 405 9.40 -13.68 -10.19
C GLY A 405 10.50 -14.74 -10.25
N THR A 406 10.14 -16.00 -10.46
CA THR A 406 11.10 -17.09 -10.63
C THR A 406 11.91 -16.90 -11.91
N THR A 407 11.24 -16.64 -13.02
CA THR A 407 11.90 -16.46 -14.33
C THR A 407 12.75 -15.19 -14.34
N MET A 408 12.27 -14.08 -13.79
CA MET A 408 13.07 -12.85 -13.70
C MET A 408 14.30 -13.01 -12.80
N SER A 409 14.20 -13.75 -11.70
CA SER A 409 15.38 -14.06 -10.89
C SER A 409 16.44 -14.83 -11.69
N GLN A 410 16.03 -15.75 -12.56
CA GLN A 410 16.97 -16.46 -13.45
C GLN A 410 17.59 -15.52 -14.48
N VAL A 411 16.81 -14.61 -15.08
CA VAL A 411 17.34 -13.56 -15.99
C VAL A 411 18.39 -12.69 -15.30
N LEU A 412 18.21 -12.39 -14.00
CA LEU A 412 19.13 -11.54 -13.24
C LEU A 412 20.40 -12.27 -12.76
N THR A 413 20.36 -13.60 -12.61
CA THR A 413 21.47 -14.38 -12.01
C THR A 413 22.11 -15.37 -12.98
N GLU A 414 21.43 -15.71 -14.05
CA GLU A 414 21.88 -16.62 -15.08
C GLU A 414 21.92 -15.87 -16.42
N ASP A 415 22.69 -16.33 -17.38
CA ASP A 415 22.79 -15.69 -18.70
C ASP A 415 21.66 -16.20 -19.63
N LEU A 416 20.40 -15.94 -19.23
CA LEU A 416 19.23 -16.30 -20.02
C LEU A 416 18.91 -15.23 -21.06
N ASP A 417 18.45 -15.65 -22.22
CA ASP A 417 17.88 -14.73 -23.20
C ASP A 417 16.56 -14.15 -22.68
N ILE A 418 16.50 -12.83 -22.60
CA ILE A 418 15.35 -12.09 -22.00
C ILE A 418 14.08 -12.35 -22.81
N GLN A 419 14.16 -12.34 -24.16
CA GLN A 419 12.99 -12.56 -25.00
C GLN A 419 12.44 -13.99 -24.82
N GLU A 420 13.32 -15.01 -24.84
CA GLU A 420 12.91 -16.41 -24.62
C GLU A 420 12.29 -16.59 -23.21
N ALA A 421 12.85 -15.95 -22.19
CA ALA A 421 12.32 -16.00 -20.83
C ALA A 421 10.91 -15.40 -20.74
N LEU A 422 10.70 -14.22 -21.34
CA LEU A 422 9.40 -13.56 -21.37
C LEU A 422 8.38 -14.29 -22.25
N ASP A 423 8.78 -14.87 -23.36
CA ASP A 423 7.93 -15.73 -24.20
C ASP A 423 7.43 -16.94 -23.42
N GLY A 424 8.31 -17.56 -22.64
CA GLY A 424 7.95 -18.66 -21.75
C GLY A 424 6.92 -18.25 -20.67
N ILE A 425 7.08 -17.07 -20.06
CA ILE A 425 6.09 -16.53 -19.11
C ILE A 425 4.74 -16.33 -19.82
N ALA A 426 4.74 -15.68 -21.00
CA ALA A 426 3.53 -15.41 -21.75
C ALA A 426 2.77 -16.69 -22.14
N GLU A 427 3.50 -17.75 -22.56
CA GLU A 427 2.93 -19.06 -22.91
C GLU A 427 2.28 -19.72 -21.68
N ARG A 428 3.01 -19.82 -20.56
CA ARG A 428 2.49 -20.42 -19.31
C ARG A 428 1.33 -19.64 -18.74
N THR A 429 1.39 -18.29 -18.80
CA THR A 429 0.27 -17.42 -18.39
C THR A 429 -0.96 -17.67 -19.24
N ARG A 430 -0.82 -17.77 -20.59
CA ARG A 430 -1.94 -18.08 -21.49
C ARG A 430 -2.56 -19.43 -21.18
N ALA A 431 -1.73 -20.46 -20.94
CA ALA A 431 -2.20 -21.78 -20.57
C ALA A 431 -3.03 -21.75 -19.27
N LEU A 432 -2.51 -21.05 -18.25
CA LEU A 432 -3.20 -20.84 -16.97
C LEU A 432 -4.54 -20.12 -17.14
N MET A 433 -4.57 -19.00 -17.90
CA MET A 433 -5.80 -18.23 -18.15
C MET A 433 -6.84 -19.06 -18.92
N THR A 434 -6.40 -19.98 -19.78
CA THR A 434 -7.27 -20.93 -20.49
C THR A 434 -7.85 -21.95 -19.53
N GLU A 435 -7.04 -22.54 -18.64
CA GLU A 435 -7.45 -23.50 -17.63
C GLU A 435 -8.49 -22.90 -16.67
N GLU A 436 -8.27 -21.65 -16.25
CA GLU A 436 -9.16 -20.89 -15.36
C GLU A 436 -10.41 -20.37 -16.06
N GLY A 437 -10.55 -20.54 -17.38
CA GLY A 437 -11.75 -20.19 -18.14
C GLY A 437 -11.89 -18.70 -18.49
N TYR A 438 -10.81 -17.91 -18.43
CA TYR A 438 -10.87 -16.47 -18.77
C TYR A 438 -11.23 -16.19 -20.24
N TYR A 439 -11.05 -17.16 -21.15
CA TYR A 439 -11.33 -16.99 -22.58
C TYR A 439 -12.65 -17.63 -23.04
N ILE A 440 -13.49 -18.13 -22.13
CA ILE A 440 -14.77 -18.78 -22.49
C ILE A 440 -15.74 -17.80 -23.19
N TRP A 441 -15.56 -16.51 -23.02
CA TRP A 441 -16.42 -15.45 -23.51
C TRP A 441 -15.88 -14.70 -24.75
N GLN A 442 -14.73 -15.10 -25.26
CA GLN A 442 -14.17 -14.68 -26.54
C GLN A 442 -14.65 -15.61 -27.68
#